data_018a85956a2077384adfbad6c7f253ff
#
_entry.id   018a85956a2077384adfbad6c7f253ff
#
_cell.length_a   1.000
_cell.length_b   1.000
_cell.length_c   1.000
_cell.angle_alpha   90.00
_cell.angle_beta   90.00
_cell.angle_gamma   90.00
#
_symmetry.space_group_name_H-M   'P 1'
#
loop_
_entity.id
_entity.type
_entity.pdbx_description
1 polymer ?
#
loop_
_entity_poly.entity_id
_entity_poly.type
_entity_poly.pdbx_seq_one_letter_code
_entity_poly.pdbx_strand_id
1 'polypeptide(L)'
;MPVYTYTTLDDPLGINNTLALGIDGSGLIVGQYTDNNGEHGFVDSGGSYATLNDPFATSGTGASGINATGQIVGSFADKNGTHGFLESGGSYTTLDDPNFSVFTTAQGINGSGQIVGVYQDIFGTYHGFEYNSGTWTNIDDPLGVNTYAEGITDNGRIVGYYLDPDRIHYHGFFYLHGVYTTLDDPNAQPGATFAFGINNAGQIAGYYSDHNGATHGFVYNNGIYTTIDDPIGANGTLATGINDAGQVVGYVLDGNFQNHGFLATLGPNPPPPAGTTADMILRGSNNSLVAGQYEIYDIGNNAILAAYQLGQAGTEWAFVTLGGFSGSDTTDMLLRNSNTGGFEVYDISNNNITNAAFLGTVGLNWQVMGFGNFSSLGETDMMLRNMNTGGVEVYDISNNQITNSAFLGTVGLNWQVGGFGNFSSLGESDVILRNTMTGGLEVYDISNNQITNAVFMGTVGLNWQIVGTGDFSNIAGETDLMMRNANTGAFEVYDIGNNQIMSAFSLGTVGLNWQVAGFGPMNGAGASDMVLHDTNTGAFEVYDIANNQLTTAASLGSVGLDWQVGGFAADPPTTSTASMGNSSQAAQLVQAMAGLGGSGGAAESLTSVPLAADTSQPLLTTPQHA
;
A
#
# COMPACT_ATOMS: atom_id res chain seq x y z
N MET A 1 3.68 16.93 -6.42
CA MET A 1 4.93 16.14 -6.43
C MET A 1 5.37 15.99 -4.98
N PRO A 2 5.82 14.82 -4.57
CA PRO A 2 6.35 14.62 -3.23
C PRO A 2 7.48 15.65 -2.95
N VAL A 3 7.47 16.20 -1.76
CA VAL A 3 8.48 17.19 -1.35
C VAL A 3 9.46 16.52 -0.41
N TYR A 4 10.72 16.44 -0.81
CA TYR A 4 11.79 15.94 0.04
C TYR A 4 12.38 17.04 0.90
N THR A 5 12.67 16.73 2.16
CA THR A 5 13.51 17.53 3.05
C THR A 5 14.89 16.91 3.11
N TYR A 6 15.93 17.73 3.09
CA TYR A 6 17.32 17.28 3.01
C TYR A 6 18.06 17.59 4.30
N THR A 7 18.86 16.62 4.75
CA THR A 7 19.79 16.76 5.87
C THR A 7 21.19 16.45 5.36
N THR A 8 22.12 17.37 5.50
CA THR A 8 23.53 17.16 5.12
C THR A 8 24.19 16.20 6.10
N LEU A 9 24.94 15.26 5.57
CA LEU A 9 25.68 14.23 6.28
C LEU A 9 27.17 14.41 6.01
N ASP A 10 27.87 15.08 6.91
CA ASP A 10 29.33 15.27 6.82
C ASP A 10 29.98 14.58 8.01
N ASP A 11 30.84 13.59 7.76
CA ASP A 11 31.65 13.00 8.81
C ASP A 11 32.61 14.06 9.37
N PRO A 12 32.65 14.28 10.69
CA PRO A 12 33.48 15.30 11.30
C PRO A 12 35.00 15.12 11.06
N LEU A 13 35.42 13.92 10.67
CA LEU A 13 36.80 13.60 10.32
C LEU A 13 37.07 13.77 8.83
N GLY A 14 36.00 13.83 8.01
CA GLY A 14 36.10 14.02 6.57
C GLY A 14 36.58 15.42 6.19
N ILE A 15 37.43 15.51 5.18
CA ILE A 15 37.89 16.78 4.63
C ILE A 15 37.18 17.02 3.30
N ASN A 16 35.99 17.63 3.37
CA ASN A 16 35.19 18.01 2.20
C ASN A 16 34.86 16.83 1.24
N ASN A 17 34.76 15.61 1.76
CA ASN A 17 34.48 14.42 0.95
C ASN A 17 33.82 13.35 1.83
N THR A 18 32.50 13.46 2.01
CA THR A 18 31.67 12.45 2.64
C THR A 18 30.65 11.95 1.63
N LEU A 19 30.57 10.63 1.44
CA LEU A 19 29.67 9.96 0.53
C LEU A 19 28.80 9.00 1.35
N ALA A 20 27.51 9.27 1.49
CA ALA A 20 26.56 8.32 2.03
C ALA A 20 26.16 7.37 0.90
N LEU A 21 26.23 6.06 1.11
CA LEU A 21 26.09 5.05 0.05
C LEU A 21 24.93 4.07 0.30
N GLY A 22 24.72 3.64 1.54
CA GLY A 22 23.67 2.71 1.91
C GLY A 22 22.92 3.13 3.17
N ILE A 23 21.67 2.70 3.30
CA ILE A 23 20.79 2.96 4.45
C ILE A 23 19.95 1.73 4.75
N ASP A 24 19.81 1.36 6.03
CA ASP A 24 18.92 0.29 6.46
C ASP A 24 17.52 0.76 6.86
N GLY A 25 16.62 -0.17 7.18
CA GLY A 25 15.25 0.12 7.61
C GLY A 25 15.14 0.87 8.95
N SER A 26 16.20 0.87 9.78
CA SER A 26 16.25 1.62 11.05
C SER A 26 16.78 3.04 10.88
N GLY A 27 17.29 3.39 9.70
CA GLY A 27 17.93 4.67 9.41
C GLY A 27 19.43 4.73 9.72
N LEU A 28 20.10 3.58 9.94
CA LEU A 28 21.56 3.51 9.96
C LEU A 28 22.10 3.72 8.55
N ILE A 29 23.08 4.63 8.42
CA ILE A 29 23.66 5.00 7.14
C ILE A 29 25.12 4.55 7.11
N VAL A 30 25.53 3.97 5.99
CA VAL A 30 26.91 3.61 5.73
C VAL A 30 27.44 4.39 4.53
N GLY A 31 28.76 4.54 4.49
CA GLY A 31 29.40 5.26 3.41
C GLY A 31 30.91 5.35 3.60
N GLN A 32 31.49 6.37 2.99
CA GLN A 32 32.94 6.62 3.08
C GLN A 32 33.22 8.12 3.22
N TYR A 33 34.34 8.41 3.88
CA TYR A 33 34.91 9.75 3.95
C TYR A 33 36.40 9.69 3.67
N THR A 34 36.98 10.82 3.31
CA THR A 34 38.43 10.96 3.10
C THR A 34 39.01 11.94 4.09
N ASP A 35 40.08 11.55 4.78
CA ASP A 35 40.91 12.41 5.63
C ASP A 35 42.34 12.53 5.08
N ASN A 36 43.28 13.12 5.88
CA ASN A 36 44.69 13.20 5.48
C ASN A 36 45.42 11.85 5.41
N ASN A 37 44.84 10.77 5.94
CA ASN A 37 45.43 9.43 6.00
C ASN A 37 44.89 8.52 4.89
N GLY A 38 43.81 8.93 4.23
CA GLY A 38 43.18 8.15 3.15
C GLY A 38 41.68 8.07 3.25
N GLU A 39 41.12 7.05 2.59
CA GLU A 39 39.71 6.76 2.57
C GLU A 39 39.31 5.80 3.70
N HIS A 40 38.22 6.10 4.38
CA HIS A 40 37.68 5.34 5.50
C HIS A 40 36.18 5.11 5.32
N GLY A 41 35.70 3.91 5.65
CA GLY A 41 34.28 3.68 5.80
C GLY A 41 33.71 4.33 7.06
N PHE A 42 32.41 4.57 7.09
CA PHE A 42 31.71 5.02 8.28
C PHE A 42 30.36 4.31 8.46
N VAL A 43 29.88 4.34 9.70
CA VAL A 43 28.49 4.09 10.08
C VAL A 43 27.99 5.34 10.79
N ASP A 44 26.88 5.93 10.31
CA ASP A 44 26.19 7.02 10.98
C ASP A 44 24.90 6.55 11.62
N SER A 45 24.71 6.90 12.89
CA SER A 45 23.48 6.68 13.65
C SER A 45 22.95 8.02 14.13
N GLY A 46 22.14 8.67 13.27
CA GLY A 46 21.51 9.95 13.60
C GLY A 46 22.50 11.09 13.91
N GLY A 47 23.58 11.22 13.15
CA GLY A 47 24.64 12.20 13.32
C GLY A 47 25.77 11.75 14.24
N SER A 48 25.80 10.50 14.67
CA SER A 48 26.88 9.90 15.46
C SER A 48 27.68 8.95 14.57
N TYR A 49 28.86 9.40 14.15
CA TYR A 49 29.72 8.67 13.21
C TYR A 49 30.70 7.74 13.92
N ALA A 50 30.82 6.51 13.38
CA ALA A 50 31.83 5.54 13.77
C ALA A 50 32.64 5.13 12.54
N THR A 51 33.98 5.27 12.61
CA THR A 51 34.89 4.85 11.53
C THR A 51 34.92 3.34 11.39
N LEU A 52 34.87 2.88 10.15
CA LEU A 52 34.92 1.48 9.77
C LEU A 52 36.13 1.25 8.84
N ASN A 53 37.08 0.43 9.29
CA ASN A 53 38.27 0.09 8.51
C ASN A 53 38.47 -1.42 8.49
N ASP A 54 38.56 -2.02 7.30
CA ASP A 54 38.96 -3.39 7.16
C ASP A 54 40.42 -3.56 7.64
N PRO A 55 40.72 -4.53 8.52
CA PRO A 55 42.05 -4.70 9.08
C PRO A 55 43.13 -5.12 8.04
N PHE A 56 42.73 -5.57 6.86
CA PHE A 56 43.64 -5.90 5.76
C PHE A 56 43.86 -4.73 4.79
N ALA A 57 43.07 -3.64 4.90
CA ALA A 57 43.23 -2.46 4.06
C ALA A 57 44.60 -1.80 4.29
N THR A 58 45.25 -1.41 3.18
CA THR A 58 46.48 -0.62 3.20
C THR A 58 46.35 0.72 2.50
N SER A 59 45.25 0.92 1.77
CA SER A 59 45.02 2.12 0.96
C SER A 59 43.63 2.75 1.15
N GLY A 60 42.67 2.03 1.74
CA GLY A 60 41.33 2.59 2.02
C GLY A 60 40.29 1.51 2.23
N THR A 61 39.20 1.90 2.88
CA THR A 61 37.99 1.09 3.10
C THR A 61 36.76 1.95 2.78
N GLY A 62 35.82 1.44 1.99
CA GLY A 62 34.51 2.05 1.74
C GLY A 62 33.39 1.09 2.10
N ALA A 63 32.35 1.55 2.78
CA ALA A 63 31.14 0.79 3.07
C ALA A 63 30.04 1.19 2.09
N SER A 64 29.45 0.22 1.36
CA SER A 64 28.49 0.47 0.29
C SER A 64 27.05 0.10 0.67
N GLY A 65 26.84 -1.02 1.37
CA GLY A 65 25.51 -1.51 1.71
C GLY A 65 25.41 -2.01 3.15
N ILE A 66 24.21 -1.92 3.71
CA ILE A 66 23.88 -2.40 5.06
C ILE A 66 22.51 -3.06 5.04
N ASN A 67 22.34 -4.15 5.82
CA ASN A 67 21.05 -4.79 5.99
C ASN A 67 20.47 -4.60 7.41
N ALA A 68 19.21 -5.00 7.60
CA ALA A 68 18.49 -4.86 8.87
C ALA A 68 19.11 -5.63 10.06
N THR A 69 20.03 -6.57 9.83
CA THR A 69 20.76 -7.27 10.89
C THR A 69 22.08 -6.60 11.26
N GLY A 70 22.40 -5.46 10.63
CA GLY A 70 23.62 -4.69 10.85
C GLY A 70 24.85 -5.27 10.14
N GLN A 71 24.69 -6.17 9.17
CA GLN A 71 25.77 -6.63 8.32
C GLN A 71 26.07 -5.57 7.27
N ILE A 72 27.36 -5.28 7.07
CA ILE A 72 27.84 -4.24 6.17
C ILE A 72 28.69 -4.88 5.07
N VAL A 73 28.47 -4.45 3.84
CA VAL A 73 29.30 -4.81 2.69
C VAL A 73 29.96 -3.58 2.10
N GLY A 74 31.07 -3.81 1.40
CA GLY A 74 31.84 -2.75 0.76
C GLY A 74 33.10 -3.28 0.13
N SER A 75 34.10 -2.42 0.04
CA SER A 75 35.40 -2.77 -0.50
C SER A 75 36.56 -2.21 0.30
N PHE A 76 37.68 -2.88 0.25
CA PHE A 76 38.95 -2.37 0.73
C PHE A 76 40.05 -2.57 -0.32
N ALA A 77 41.07 -1.72 -0.24
CA ALA A 77 42.21 -1.81 -1.15
C ALA A 77 43.48 -2.19 -0.40
N ASP A 78 44.24 -3.14 -0.96
CA ASP A 78 45.57 -3.51 -0.53
C ASP A 78 46.58 -3.44 -1.70
N LYS A 79 47.79 -3.89 -1.50
CA LYS A 79 48.83 -3.92 -2.56
C LYS A 79 48.53 -4.89 -3.73
N ASN A 80 47.55 -5.79 -3.59
CA ASN A 80 47.21 -6.81 -4.57
C ASN A 80 46.00 -6.39 -5.42
N GLY A 81 45.20 -5.43 -4.96
CA GLY A 81 44.01 -4.98 -5.67
C GLY A 81 42.93 -4.44 -4.75
N THR A 82 41.71 -4.40 -5.28
CA THR A 82 40.49 -4.06 -4.55
C THR A 82 39.71 -5.34 -4.26
N HIS A 83 39.33 -5.51 -3.02
CA HIS A 83 38.67 -6.69 -2.49
C HIS A 83 37.31 -6.32 -1.92
N GLY A 84 36.28 -7.10 -2.16
CA GLY A 84 35.01 -7.00 -1.45
C GLY A 84 35.14 -7.47 0.00
N PHE A 85 34.28 -6.97 0.88
CA PHE A 85 34.18 -7.49 2.24
C PHE A 85 32.72 -7.62 2.70
N LEU A 86 32.55 -8.52 3.66
CA LEU A 86 31.38 -8.60 4.55
C LEU A 86 31.86 -8.38 5.99
N GLU A 87 31.37 -7.33 6.63
CA GLU A 87 31.52 -7.09 8.06
C GLU A 87 30.29 -7.60 8.81
N SER A 88 30.47 -8.31 9.90
CA SER A 88 29.41 -8.78 10.78
C SER A 88 29.89 -8.84 12.22
N GLY A 89 29.34 -7.96 13.07
CA GLY A 89 29.67 -7.92 14.50
C GLY A 89 31.16 -7.72 14.84
N GLY A 90 31.88 -6.93 14.07
CA GLY A 90 33.31 -6.63 14.22
C GLY A 90 34.24 -7.64 13.51
N SER A 91 33.69 -8.59 12.76
CA SER A 91 34.48 -9.58 12.01
C SER A 91 34.36 -9.33 10.52
N TYR A 92 35.49 -9.27 9.83
CA TYR A 92 35.57 -9.03 8.38
C TYR A 92 35.85 -10.35 7.64
N THR A 93 35.11 -10.56 6.56
CA THR A 93 35.30 -11.68 5.63
C THR A 93 35.55 -11.10 4.24
N THR A 94 36.70 -11.43 3.63
CA THR A 94 37.02 -11.03 2.27
C THR A 94 36.15 -11.77 1.27
N LEU A 95 35.63 -11.05 0.31
CA LEU A 95 34.80 -11.55 -0.80
C LEU A 95 35.52 -11.27 -2.12
N ASP A 96 36.18 -12.29 -2.64
CA ASP A 96 36.82 -12.23 -3.97
C ASP A 96 36.17 -13.26 -4.88
N ASP A 97 35.79 -12.83 -6.09
CA ASP A 97 35.29 -13.77 -7.09
C ASP A 97 36.38 -14.79 -7.46
N PRO A 98 36.08 -16.10 -7.46
CA PRO A 98 37.06 -17.16 -7.70
C PRO A 98 37.57 -17.22 -9.16
N ASN A 99 36.99 -16.44 -10.09
CA ASN A 99 37.33 -16.42 -11.51
C ASN A 99 38.53 -15.52 -11.84
N PHE A 100 39.52 -15.42 -10.95
CA PHE A 100 40.77 -14.66 -11.14
C PHE A 100 40.57 -13.14 -11.26
N SER A 101 39.64 -12.59 -10.50
CA SER A 101 39.43 -11.14 -10.47
C SER A 101 40.61 -10.42 -9.79
N VAL A 102 40.96 -9.25 -10.28
CA VAL A 102 41.91 -8.32 -9.68
C VAL A 102 41.18 -7.18 -8.96
N PHE A 103 39.85 -7.18 -9.08
CA PHE A 103 38.97 -6.18 -8.55
C PHE A 103 37.62 -6.83 -8.22
N THR A 104 37.22 -6.76 -6.97
CA THR A 104 35.88 -7.15 -6.50
C THR A 104 35.36 -6.10 -5.54
N THR A 105 34.11 -5.66 -5.73
CA THR A 105 33.42 -4.76 -4.80
C THR A 105 32.05 -5.35 -4.46
N ALA A 106 31.70 -5.40 -3.20
CA ALA A 106 30.36 -5.75 -2.74
C ALA A 106 29.54 -4.46 -2.55
N GLN A 107 28.39 -4.35 -3.21
CA GLN A 107 27.62 -3.11 -3.29
C GLN A 107 26.35 -3.15 -2.46
N GLY A 108 25.54 -4.22 -2.59
CA GLY A 108 24.27 -4.36 -1.88
C GLY A 108 24.18 -5.67 -1.11
N ILE A 109 23.43 -5.65 -0.01
CA ILE A 109 23.13 -6.84 0.81
C ILE A 109 21.67 -6.80 1.26
N ASN A 110 20.96 -7.93 1.16
CA ASN A 110 19.59 -8.07 1.66
C ASN A 110 19.51 -8.67 3.08
N GLY A 111 18.29 -8.74 3.63
CA GLY A 111 18.04 -9.26 4.97
C GLY A 111 18.41 -10.74 5.17
N SER A 112 18.46 -11.54 4.11
CA SER A 112 18.92 -12.94 4.16
C SER A 112 20.43 -13.13 3.98
N GLY A 113 21.19 -12.03 3.77
CA GLY A 113 22.64 -12.05 3.59
C GLY A 113 23.10 -12.41 2.18
N GLN A 114 22.21 -12.32 1.17
CA GLN A 114 22.60 -12.34 -0.23
C GLN A 114 23.23 -11.01 -0.59
N ILE A 115 24.36 -11.06 -1.32
CA ILE A 115 25.19 -9.90 -1.64
C ILE A 115 25.28 -9.76 -3.15
N VAL A 116 25.15 -8.55 -3.65
CA VAL A 116 25.41 -8.20 -5.05
C VAL A 116 26.60 -7.25 -5.15
N GLY A 117 27.22 -7.24 -6.30
CA GLY A 117 28.36 -6.35 -6.56
C GLY A 117 28.97 -6.56 -7.93
N VAL A 118 30.20 -6.15 -8.07
CA VAL A 118 30.93 -6.11 -9.34
C VAL A 118 32.30 -6.76 -9.19
N TYR A 119 32.71 -7.56 -10.15
CA TYR A 119 34.09 -7.98 -10.30
C TYR A 119 34.62 -7.66 -11.70
N GLN A 120 35.93 -7.49 -11.83
CA GLN A 120 36.58 -7.33 -13.13
C GLN A 120 37.38 -8.61 -13.46
N ASP A 121 37.13 -9.16 -14.65
CA ASP A 121 37.86 -10.31 -15.15
C ASP A 121 39.29 -9.93 -15.64
N ILE A 122 40.11 -10.93 -15.97
CA ILE A 122 41.48 -10.74 -16.45
C ILE A 122 41.57 -10.03 -17.82
N PHE A 123 40.45 -9.88 -18.54
CA PHE A 123 40.38 -9.17 -19.82
C PHE A 123 39.94 -7.71 -19.65
N GLY A 124 39.62 -7.28 -18.41
CA GLY A 124 39.18 -5.94 -18.09
C GLY A 124 37.69 -5.71 -18.24
N THR A 125 36.89 -6.78 -18.39
CA THR A 125 35.42 -6.71 -18.46
C THR A 125 34.84 -6.69 -17.05
N TYR A 126 33.84 -5.84 -16.81
CA TYR A 126 33.13 -5.79 -15.53
C TYR A 126 31.87 -6.65 -15.61
N HIS A 127 31.71 -7.50 -14.61
CA HIS A 127 30.60 -8.43 -14.44
C HIS A 127 29.85 -8.14 -13.15
N GLY A 128 28.52 -8.10 -13.20
CA GLY A 128 27.70 -8.14 -12.00
C GLY A 128 27.70 -9.54 -11.38
N PHE A 129 27.59 -9.62 -10.07
CA PHE A 129 27.45 -10.92 -9.38
C PHE A 129 26.37 -10.87 -8.30
N GLU A 130 25.84 -12.07 -8.00
CA GLU A 130 25.14 -12.39 -6.77
C GLU A 130 25.97 -13.45 -6.01
N TYR A 131 26.24 -13.19 -4.73
CA TYR A 131 26.88 -14.14 -3.82
C TYR A 131 25.88 -14.58 -2.75
N ASN A 132 25.67 -15.88 -2.65
CA ASN A 132 24.78 -16.48 -1.65
C ASN A 132 25.47 -17.69 -0.99
N SER A 133 25.87 -17.51 0.28
CA SER A 133 26.40 -18.59 1.13
C SER A 133 27.51 -19.44 0.46
N GLY A 134 28.44 -18.80 -0.24
CA GLY A 134 29.55 -19.44 -0.93
C GLY A 134 29.33 -19.74 -2.41
N THR A 135 28.15 -19.47 -2.93
CA THR A 135 27.81 -19.63 -4.35
C THR A 135 27.84 -18.27 -5.05
N TRP A 136 28.58 -18.18 -6.15
CA TRP A 136 28.68 -17.01 -7.01
C TRP A 136 27.88 -17.24 -8.29
N THR A 137 27.07 -16.27 -8.67
CA THR A 137 26.24 -16.29 -9.88
C THR A 137 26.45 -14.98 -10.64
N ASN A 138 26.76 -15.05 -11.94
CA ASN A 138 26.88 -13.85 -12.76
C ASN A 138 25.50 -13.23 -13.04
N ILE A 139 25.47 -11.91 -12.92
CA ILE A 139 24.31 -11.05 -13.24
C ILE A 139 24.75 -10.12 -14.36
N ASP A 140 24.85 -10.66 -15.56
CA ASP A 140 25.28 -9.91 -16.73
C ASP A 140 24.08 -9.60 -17.63
N ASP A 141 23.81 -8.29 -17.86
CA ASP A 141 22.76 -7.88 -18.77
C ASP A 141 23.14 -8.25 -20.21
N PRO A 142 22.26 -8.99 -20.93
CA PRO A 142 22.58 -9.46 -22.29
C PRO A 142 22.72 -8.34 -23.32
N LEU A 143 22.30 -7.13 -23.02
CA LEU A 143 22.46 -5.95 -23.87
C LEU A 143 23.79 -5.22 -23.61
N GLY A 144 24.44 -5.47 -22.47
CA GLY A 144 25.67 -4.78 -22.04
C GLY A 144 26.95 -5.49 -22.40
N VAL A 145 28.05 -4.73 -22.47
CA VAL A 145 29.44 -5.24 -22.50
C VAL A 145 30.07 -5.24 -21.11
N ASN A 146 29.59 -4.42 -20.19
CA ASN A 146 29.91 -4.42 -18.77
C ASN A 146 28.59 -4.32 -18.01
N THR A 147 28.48 -5.01 -16.87
CA THR A 147 27.31 -4.94 -15.98
C THR A 147 27.75 -4.69 -14.54
N TYR A 148 27.01 -3.82 -13.87
CA TYR A 148 27.26 -3.39 -12.50
C TYR A 148 25.98 -3.65 -11.69
N ALA A 149 26.03 -4.63 -10.77
CA ALA A 149 24.91 -4.93 -9.87
C ALA A 149 25.10 -4.16 -8.56
N GLU A 150 24.13 -3.31 -8.21
CA GLU A 150 24.29 -2.30 -7.16
C GLU A 150 23.38 -2.56 -5.94
N GLY A 151 22.12 -2.89 -6.14
CA GLY A 151 21.15 -3.08 -5.07
C GLY A 151 20.38 -4.38 -5.17
N ILE A 152 19.97 -4.94 -4.01
CA ILE A 152 19.19 -6.19 -3.95
C ILE A 152 18.13 -6.11 -2.84
N THR A 153 16.92 -6.63 -3.14
CA THR A 153 15.82 -6.77 -2.16
C THR A 153 15.76 -8.15 -1.53
N ASP A 154 14.95 -8.32 -0.47
CA ASP A 154 14.77 -9.60 0.22
C ASP A 154 14.15 -10.69 -0.66
N ASN A 155 13.40 -10.33 -1.69
CA ASN A 155 12.81 -11.24 -2.65
C ASN A 155 13.67 -11.45 -3.93
N GLY A 156 14.94 -11.02 -3.90
CA GLY A 156 15.92 -11.28 -4.96
C GLY A 156 15.78 -10.42 -6.21
N ARG A 157 15.11 -9.26 -6.12
CA ARG A 157 15.14 -8.23 -7.17
C ARG A 157 16.48 -7.52 -7.12
N ILE A 158 17.15 -7.36 -8.26
CA ILE A 158 18.44 -6.69 -8.36
C ILE A 158 18.32 -5.50 -9.29
N VAL A 159 18.97 -4.39 -8.92
CA VAL A 159 19.13 -3.22 -9.79
C VAL A 159 20.57 -2.88 -9.99
N GLY A 160 20.83 -2.15 -11.05
CA GLY A 160 22.15 -1.68 -11.40
C GLY A 160 22.15 -0.97 -12.74
N TYR A 161 23.28 -0.96 -13.41
CA TYR A 161 23.42 -0.36 -14.74
C TYR A 161 24.36 -1.18 -15.61
N TYR A 162 24.23 -1.05 -16.93
CA TYR A 162 25.11 -1.69 -17.88
C TYR A 162 25.64 -0.68 -18.90
N LEU A 163 26.82 -0.96 -19.45
CA LEU A 163 27.43 -0.24 -20.55
C LEU A 163 27.10 -0.94 -21.85
N ASP A 164 26.51 -0.24 -22.78
CA ASP A 164 26.11 -0.66 -24.10
C ASP A 164 27.33 -1.09 -24.99
N PRO A 165 27.15 -1.88 -26.04
CA PRO A 165 28.22 -2.29 -26.96
C PRO A 165 28.97 -1.15 -27.65
N ASP A 166 28.39 0.04 -27.72
CA ASP A 166 29.07 1.23 -28.23
C ASP A 166 30.12 1.80 -27.24
N ARG A 167 30.10 1.34 -25.98
CA ARG A 167 31.02 1.72 -24.89
C ARG A 167 30.96 3.19 -24.51
N ILE A 168 29.81 3.82 -24.70
CA ILE A 168 29.53 5.23 -24.40
C ILE A 168 28.29 5.39 -23.54
N HIS A 169 27.23 4.62 -23.82
CA HIS A 169 25.93 4.78 -23.19
C HIS A 169 25.73 3.81 -22.05
N TYR A 170 25.25 4.35 -20.91
CA TYR A 170 24.91 3.57 -19.73
C TYR A 170 23.40 3.58 -19.53
N HIS A 171 22.84 2.43 -19.24
CA HIS A 171 21.42 2.23 -18.99
C HIS A 171 21.22 1.58 -17.62
N GLY A 172 20.26 2.06 -16.84
CA GLY A 172 19.81 1.36 -15.66
C GLY A 172 19.14 0.03 -16.02
N PHE A 173 19.18 -0.93 -15.13
CA PHE A 173 18.40 -2.16 -15.26
C PHE A 173 17.73 -2.59 -13.96
N PHE A 174 16.66 -3.33 -14.14
CA PHE A 174 15.98 -4.12 -13.11
C PHE A 174 16.02 -5.59 -13.53
N TYR A 175 16.45 -6.47 -12.62
CA TYR A 175 16.55 -7.91 -12.85
C TYR A 175 15.70 -8.68 -11.85
N LEU A 176 14.96 -9.67 -12.36
CA LEU A 176 14.22 -10.62 -11.53
C LEU A 176 14.18 -11.99 -12.23
N HIS A 177 14.69 -13.03 -11.57
CA HIS A 177 14.61 -14.43 -12.03
C HIS A 177 15.03 -14.66 -13.49
N GLY A 178 16.09 -14.03 -13.96
CA GLY A 178 16.61 -14.19 -15.32
C GLY A 178 16.03 -13.22 -16.35
N VAL A 179 15.12 -12.33 -15.94
CA VAL A 179 14.54 -11.31 -16.83
C VAL A 179 15.13 -9.94 -16.51
N TYR A 180 15.67 -9.27 -17.52
CA TYR A 180 16.19 -7.90 -17.44
C TYR A 180 15.18 -6.93 -18.04
N THR A 181 15.02 -5.79 -17.40
CA THR A 181 14.22 -4.65 -17.88
C THR A 181 15.08 -3.40 -17.83
N THR A 182 15.26 -2.72 -18.96
CA THR A 182 15.99 -1.46 -19.02
C THR A 182 15.22 -0.34 -18.35
N LEU A 183 15.93 0.48 -17.58
CA LEU A 183 15.43 1.65 -16.85
C LEU A 183 16.12 2.88 -17.40
N ASP A 184 15.42 3.69 -18.17
CA ASP A 184 15.91 4.97 -18.67
C ASP A 184 14.99 6.10 -18.22
N ASP A 185 15.53 7.09 -17.50
CA ASP A 185 14.77 8.27 -17.12
C ASP A 185 14.41 9.07 -18.37
N PRO A 186 13.14 9.44 -18.59
CA PRO A 186 12.72 10.17 -19.79
C PRO A 186 13.33 11.58 -19.90
N ASN A 187 13.86 12.14 -18.81
CA ASN A 187 14.55 13.43 -18.79
C ASN A 187 16.06 13.29 -19.01
N ALA A 188 16.59 12.07 -18.98
CA ALA A 188 18.01 11.81 -19.23
C ALA A 188 18.39 12.07 -20.69
N GLN A 189 19.64 12.53 -20.92
CA GLN A 189 20.23 12.35 -22.24
C GLN A 189 20.37 10.85 -22.55
N PRO A 190 20.35 10.43 -23.82
CA PRO A 190 20.47 9.01 -24.18
C PRO A 190 21.69 8.35 -23.52
N GLY A 191 21.46 7.22 -22.84
CA GLY A 191 22.52 6.45 -22.20
C GLY A 191 23.16 7.12 -20.99
N ALA A 192 22.38 7.78 -20.15
CA ALA A 192 22.88 8.46 -18.95
C ALA A 192 21.97 8.23 -17.73
N THR A 193 21.44 7.02 -17.57
CA THR A 193 20.66 6.61 -16.41
C THR A 193 21.38 5.53 -15.62
N PHE A 194 21.49 5.70 -14.30
CA PHE A 194 22.18 4.82 -13.38
C PHE A 194 21.29 4.48 -12.19
N ALA A 195 20.94 3.21 -11.99
CA ALA A 195 20.17 2.74 -10.85
C ALA A 195 21.12 2.14 -9.79
N PHE A 196 20.91 2.49 -8.51
CA PHE A 196 21.80 2.08 -7.42
C PHE A 196 21.07 1.33 -6.31
N GLY A 197 20.19 1.99 -5.57
CA GLY A 197 19.48 1.41 -4.46
C GLY A 197 18.11 0.91 -4.85
N ILE A 198 17.63 -0.14 -4.19
CA ILE A 198 16.25 -0.63 -4.30
C ILE A 198 15.75 -1.06 -2.93
N ASN A 199 14.52 -0.69 -2.58
CA ASN A 199 13.86 -1.16 -1.36
C ASN A 199 12.89 -2.32 -1.64
N ASN A 200 12.35 -2.93 -0.59
CA ASN A 200 11.44 -4.07 -0.72
C ASN A 200 10.10 -3.71 -1.37
N ALA A 201 9.71 -2.43 -1.35
CA ALA A 201 8.56 -1.92 -2.10
C ALA A 201 8.80 -1.86 -3.62
N GLY A 202 10.05 -1.99 -4.07
CA GLY A 202 10.44 -1.88 -5.48
C GLY A 202 10.71 -0.45 -5.94
N GLN A 203 10.81 0.51 -5.01
CA GLN A 203 11.28 1.86 -5.33
C GLN A 203 12.79 1.82 -5.54
N ILE A 204 13.26 2.52 -6.58
CA ILE A 204 14.66 2.51 -7.00
C ILE A 204 15.21 3.92 -6.90
N ALA A 205 16.33 4.08 -6.20
CA ALA A 205 17.11 5.32 -6.18
C ALA A 205 18.25 5.26 -7.19
N GLY A 206 18.55 6.38 -7.80
CA GLY A 206 19.62 6.48 -8.78
C GLY A 206 19.85 7.92 -9.22
N TYR A 207 20.61 8.09 -10.29
CA TYR A 207 20.81 9.40 -10.89
C TYR A 207 20.81 9.34 -12.42
N TYR A 208 20.57 10.46 -13.06
CA TYR A 208 20.68 10.64 -14.49
C TYR A 208 21.41 11.96 -14.82
N SER A 209 21.97 12.03 -16.03
CA SER A 209 22.46 13.31 -16.58
C SER A 209 21.47 13.81 -17.63
N ASP A 210 21.08 15.07 -17.53
CA ASP A 210 20.17 15.72 -18.46
C ASP A 210 20.87 16.12 -19.78
N HIS A 211 20.12 16.65 -20.74
CA HIS A 211 20.64 17.10 -22.04
C HIS A 211 21.62 18.30 -21.96
N ASN A 212 21.71 18.96 -20.81
CA ASN A 212 22.67 20.04 -20.55
C ASN A 212 23.91 19.55 -19.81
N GLY A 213 23.94 18.26 -19.42
CA GLY A 213 25.02 17.64 -18.66
C GLY A 213 24.93 17.87 -17.15
N ALA A 214 23.78 18.35 -16.64
CA ALA A 214 23.53 18.43 -15.20
C ALA A 214 23.15 17.04 -14.66
N THR A 215 23.62 16.72 -13.46
CA THR A 215 23.34 15.44 -12.79
C THR A 215 22.25 15.60 -11.74
N HIS A 216 21.22 14.77 -11.83
CA HIS A 216 20.03 14.79 -11.01
C HIS A 216 19.83 13.44 -10.34
N GLY A 217 19.53 13.44 -9.04
CA GLY A 217 19.04 12.26 -8.37
C GLY A 217 17.60 11.92 -8.79
N PHE A 218 17.21 10.66 -8.72
CA PHE A 218 15.83 10.25 -8.92
C PHE A 218 15.40 9.16 -7.94
N VAL A 219 14.08 9.09 -7.73
CA VAL A 219 13.37 7.90 -7.25
C VAL A 219 12.43 7.43 -8.35
N TYR A 220 12.61 6.19 -8.79
CA TYR A 220 11.69 5.51 -9.70
C TYR A 220 10.70 4.67 -8.89
N ASN A 221 9.41 4.81 -9.19
CA ASN A 221 8.34 4.02 -8.61
C ASN A 221 7.31 3.69 -9.69
N ASN A 222 7.19 2.42 -10.08
CA ASN A 222 6.16 1.92 -10.99
C ASN A 222 6.00 2.71 -12.30
N GLY A 223 7.09 3.00 -13.00
CA GLY A 223 7.08 3.75 -14.27
C GLY A 223 7.17 5.26 -14.11
N ILE A 224 7.13 5.78 -12.88
CA ILE A 224 7.23 7.21 -12.61
C ILE A 224 8.60 7.54 -12.04
N TYR A 225 9.30 8.45 -12.68
CA TYR A 225 10.54 9.02 -12.18
C TYR A 225 10.26 10.35 -11.48
N THR A 226 10.71 10.46 -10.24
CA THR A 226 10.65 11.71 -9.46
C THR A 226 12.07 12.20 -9.26
N THR A 227 12.38 13.38 -9.78
CA THR A 227 13.69 14.01 -9.59
C THR A 227 13.82 14.47 -8.13
N ILE A 228 14.99 14.18 -7.52
CA ILE A 228 15.38 14.62 -6.19
C ILE A 228 16.72 15.36 -6.30
N ASP A 229 16.68 16.67 -6.07
CA ASP A 229 17.85 17.52 -6.11
C ASP A 229 18.01 18.23 -4.78
N ASP A 230 19.10 17.95 -4.09
CA ASP A 230 19.45 18.70 -2.87
C ASP A 230 19.84 20.12 -3.25
N PRO A 231 19.26 21.15 -2.63
CA PRO A 231 19.54 22.55 -2.96
C PRO A 231 21.01 22.98 -2.84
N ILE A 232 21.84 22.29 -2.06
CA ILE A 232 23.28 22.59 -1.97
C ILE A 232 24.09 21.97 -3.10
N GLY A 233 23.51 21.01 -3.85
CA GLY A 233 24.14 20.28 -4.95
C GLY A 233 24.23 21.11 -6.23
N ALA A 234 24.94 22.24 -6.21
CA ALA A 234 25.05 23.13 -7.36
C ALA A 234 25.67 22.49 -8.61
N ASN A 235 26.47 21.43 -8.43
CA ASN A 235 27.13 20.67 -9.51
C ASN A 235 26.61 19.22 -9.64
N GLY A 236 25.53 18.87 -8.93
CA GLY A 236 24.81 17.62 -9.10
C GLY A 236 24.41 16.92 -7.82
N THR A 237 23.36 16.09 -7.91
CA THR A 237 22.84 15.22 -6.86
C THR A 237 22.88 13.77 -7.34
N LEU A 238 23.47 12.88 -6.54
CA LEU A 238 23.57 11.45 -6.83
C LEU A 238 22.91 10.66 -5.68
N ALA A 239 21.77 10.04 -5.96
CA ALA A 239 21.10 9.16 -5.00
C ALA A 239 21.66 7.73 -5.14
N THR A 240 22.04 7.11 -4.02
CA THR A 240 22.77 5.84 -4.01
C THR A 240 22.05 4.74 -3.24
N GLY A 241 21.25 5.08 -2.23
CA GLY A 241 20.54 4.13 -1.40
C GLY A 241 19.13 4.59 -1.05
N ILE A 242 18.24 3.64 -0.82
CA ILE A 242 16.85 3.88 -0.39
C ILE A 242 16.41 2.77 0.57
N ASN A 243 15.76 3.12 1.68
CA ASN A 243 15.19 2.16 2.60
C ASN A 243 13.66 1.98 2.42
N ASP A 244 13.07 1.05 3.17
CA ASP A 244 11.64 0.74 3.08
C ASP A 244 10.70 1.87 3.56
N ALA A 245 11.24 2.84 4.30
CA ALA A 245 10.52 4.07 4.65
C ALA A 245 10.56 5.14 3.53
N GLY A 246 11.20 4.85 2.38
CA GLY A 246 11.36 5.80 1.28
C GLY A 246 12.38 6.91 1.55
N GLN A 247 13.21 6.76 2.60
CA GLN A 247 14.33 7.66 2.86
C GLN A 247 15.46 7.34 1.89
N VAL A 248 16.00 8.37 1.26
CA VAL A 248 17.06 8.27 0.24
C VAL A 248 18.35 8.86 0.76
N VAL A 249 19.44 8.14 0.58
CA VAL A 249 20.78 8.65 0.84
C VAL A 249 21.58 8.78 -0.44
N GLY A 250 22.57 9.61 -0.39
CA GLY A 250 23.46 9.85 -1.50
C GLY A 250 24.46 10.95 -1.17
N TYR A 251 25.00 11.57 -2.20
CA TYR A 251 25.87 12.71 -2.04
C TYR A 251 25.65 13.77 -3.14
N VAL A 252 26.02 14.98 -2.83
CA VAL A 252 25.96 16.12 -3.74
C VAL A 252 27.35 16.69 -3.98
N LEU A 253 27.51 17.29 -5.15
CA LEU A 253 28.66 18.14 -5.43
C LEU A 253 28.25 19.60 -5.26
N ASP A 254 28.86 20.28 -4.29
CA ASP A 254 28.62 21.69 -4.05
C ASP A 254 29.19 22.60 -5.15
N GLY A 255 29.02 23.91 -5.05
CA GLY A 255 29.57 24.90 -6.00
C GLY A 255 31.10 24.92 -6.10
N ASN A 256 31.82 24.27 -5.17
CA ASN A 256 33.28 24.13 -5.15
C ASN A 256 33.72 22.71 -5.57
N PHE A 257 32.80 21.84 -6.04
CA PHE A 257 33.02 20.43 -6.35
C PHE A 257 33.46 19.60 -5.13
N GLN A 258 32.97 19.95 -3.93
CA GLN A 258 33.17 19.16 -2.72
C GLN A 258 31.97 18.20 -2.54
N ASN A 259 32.24 16.99 -2.09
CA ASN A 259 31.20 16.01 -1.84
C ASN A 259 30.66 16.12 -0.41
N HIS A 260 29.34 16.26 -0.30
CA HIS A 260 28.59 16.21 0.94
C HIS A 260 27.58 15.07 0.86
N GLY A 261 27.56 14.20 1.86
CA GLY A 261 26.50 13.22 2.00
C GLY A 261 25.16 13.91 2.27
N PHE A 262 24.05 13.27 1.87
CA PHE A 262 22.71 13.74 2.23
C PHE A 262 21.81 12.59 2.64
N LEU A 263 20.83 12.92 3.48
CA LEU A 263 19.62 12.14 3.73
C LEU A 263 18.43 12.96 3.24
N ALA A 264 17.73 12.45 2.23
CA ALA A 264 16.46 13.00 1.78
C ALA A 264 15.32 12.19 2.41
N THR A 265 14.45 12.86 3.13
CA THR A 265 13.28 12.28 3.77
C THR A 265 12.03 12.84 3.11
N LEU A 266 11.11 11.96 2.72
CA LEU A 266 9.84 12.38 2.18
C LEU A 266 9.08 13.17 3.25
N GLY A 267 8.73 14.40 2.94
CA GLY A 267 7.87 15.21 3.80
C GLY A 267 6.45 14.60 3.88
N PRO A 268 5.65 15.02 4.86
CA PRO A 268 4.26 14.61 4.91
C PRO A 268 3.53 15.02 3.63
N ASN A 269 2.58 14.21 3.20
CA ASN A 269 1.70 14.58 2.09
C ASN A 269 1.00 15.90 2.43
N PRO A 270 0.80 16.78 1.46
CA PRO A 270 0.02 17.98 1.69
C PRO A 270 -1.45 17.63 2.01
N PRO A 271 -2.18 18.53 2.69
CA PRO A 271 -3.60 18.33 2.92
C PRO A 271 -4.36 18.23 1.59
N PRO A 272 -5.56 17.62 1.59
CA PRO A 272 -6.40 17.51 0.40
C PRO A 272 -6.59 18.87 -0.30
N PRO A 273 -6.54 18.91 -1.64
CA PRO A 273 -6.79 20.13 -2.39
C PRO A 273 -8.18 20.70 -2.12
N ALA A 274 -8.33 22.03 -2.24
CA ALA A 274 -9.64 22.65 -2.10
C ALA A 274 -10.63 22.09 -3.14
N GLY A 275 -11.79 21.66 -2.69
CA GLY A 275 -12.81 21.03 -3.52
C GLY A 275 -12.80 19.51 -3.49
N THR A 276 -11.93 18.87 -2.72
CA THR A 276 -12.04 17.44 -2.41
C THR A 276 -13.35 17.18 -1.67
N THR A 277 -14.06 16.15 -2.07
CA THR A 277 -15.33 15.73 -1.48
C THR A 277 -15.33 14.24 -1.11
N ALA A 278 -14.39 13.48 -1.68
CA ALA A 278 -14.21 12.07 -1.40
C ALA A 278 -12.76 11.64 -1.54
N ASP A 279 -12.40 10.60 -0.79
CA ASP A 279 -11.15 9.87 -0.93
C ASP A 279 -11.41 8.48 -1.50
N MET A 280 -10.49 8.01 -2.35
CA MET A 280 -10.41 6.63 -2.81
C MET A 280 -9.08 6.03 -2.36
N ILE A 281 -9.11 4.88 -1.73
CA ILE A 281 -7.89 4.13 -1.44
C ILE A 281 -7.74 2.97 -2.42
N LEU A 282 -6.54 2.87 -2.98
CA LEU A 282 -6.09 1.74 -3.78
C LEU A 282 -5.04 0.94 -3.02
N ARG A 283 -5.04 -0.38 -3.23
CA ARG A 283 -4.06 -1.33 -2.69
C ARG A 283 -3.38 -2.09 -3.82
N GLY A 284 -2.07 -2.16 -3.79
CA GLY A 284 -1.29 -2.99 -4.72
C GLY A 284 -1.57 -4.49 -4.51
N SER A 285 -1.82 -5.22 -5.60
CA SER A 285 -2.15 -6.64 -5.55
C SER A 285 -0.94 -7.49 -5.13
N ASN A 286 -1.19 -8.58 -4.40
CA ASN A 286 -0.13 -9.38 -3.74
C ASN A 286 0.88 -10.03 -4.69
N ASN A 287 0.57 -10.12 -5.99
CA ASN A 287 1.42 -10.77 -7.00
C ASN A 287 2.08 -9.75 -7.95
N SER A 288 2.09 -8.49 -7.58
CA SER A 288 2.63 -7.39 -8.39
C SER A 288 3.86 -6.74 -7.74
N LEU A 289 4.49 -5.85 -8.48
CA LEU A 289 5.61 -5.03 -7.98
C LEU A 289 5.18 -4.06 -6.88
N VAL A 290 3.89 -3.73 -6.83
CA VAL A 290 3.27 -2.82 -5.83
C VAL A 290 2.61 -3.57 -4.68
N ALA A 291 2.94 -4.83 -4.48
CA ALA A 291 2.29 -5.69 -3.48
C ALA A 291 2.28 -5.05 -2.08
N GLY A 292 1.07 -4.89 -1.52
CA GLY A 292 0.86 -4.31 -0.20
C GLY A 292 1.03 -2.80 -0.09
N GLN A 293 1.33 -2.07 -1.17
CA GLN A 293 1.33 -0.61 -1.17
C GLN A 293 -0.10 -0.06 -1.10
N TYR A 294 -0.25 1.12 -0.49
CA TYR A 294 -1.50 1.85 -0.40
C TYR A 294 -1.32 3.27 -0.93
N GLU A 295 -2.28 3.70 -1.75
CA GLU A 295 -2.36 5.06 -2.28
C GLU A 295 -3.73 5.65 -1.96
N ILE A 296 -3.76 6.97 -1.66
CA ILE A 296 -4.98 7.75 -1.49
C ILE A 296 -5.12 8.73 -2.65
N TYR A 297 -6.33 8.85 -3.15
CA TYR A 297 -6.72 9.72 -4.25
C TYR A 297 -7.79 10.67 -3.76
N ASP A 298 -7.50 11.97 -3.76
CA ASP A 298 -8.46 13.04 -3.49
C ASP A 298 -9.36 13.24 -4.71
N ILE A 299 -10.66 13.14 -4.54
CA ILE A 299 -11.66 13.26 -5.62
C ILE A 299 -12.61 14.42 -5.34
N GLY A 300 -12.90 15.21 -6.35
CA GLY A 300 -13.90 16.27 -6.32
C GLY A 300 -14.38 16.66 -7.72
N ASN A 301 -15.64 17.05 -7.86
CA ASN A 301 -16.26 17.35 -9.16
C ASN A 301 -16.03 16.22 -10.20
N ASN A 302 -16.13 14.97 -9.79
CA ASN A 302 -15.91 13.79 -10.64
C ASN A 302 -14.53 13.74 -11.30
N ALA A 303 -13.51 14.25 -10.64
CA ALA A 303 -12.12 14.23 -11.09
C ALA A 303 -11.16 13.89 -9.95
N ILE A 304 -10.08 13.20 -10.27
CA ILE A 304 -8.96 13.04 -9.35
C ILE A 304 -8.23 14.38 -9.27
N LEU A 305 -8.18 14.98 -8.09
CA LEU A 305 -7.53 16.27 -7.82
C LEU A 305 -6.06 16.08 -7.43
N ALA A 306 -5.77 15.00 -6.67
CA ALA A 306 -4.43 14.63 -6.25
C ALA A 306 -4.36 13.13 -5.93
N ALA A 307 -3.14 12.61 -5.84
CA ALA A 307 -2.86 11.24 -5.42
C ALA A 307 -1.56 11.19 -4.63
N TYR A 308 -1.55 10.42 -3.53
CA TYR A 308 -0.41 10.31 -2.64
C TYR A 308 -0.21 8.87 -2.16
N GLN A 309 1.03 8.49 -1.94
CA GLN A 309 1.35 7.23 -1.31
C GLN A 309 1.10 7.33 0.20
N LEU A 310 0.36 6.37 0.77
CA LEU A 310 0.12 6.27 2.21
C LEU A 310 1.19 5.42 2.91
N GLY A 311 1.71 4.42 2.22
CA GLY A 311 2.69 3.49 2.78
C GLY A 311 2.48 2.07 2.29
N GLN A 312 3.07 1.11 3.01
CA GLN A 312 3.00 -0.31 2.68
C GLN A 312 2.70 -1.15 3.93
N ALA A 313 1.80 -2.12 3.79
CA ALA A 313 1.61 -3.19 4.77
C ALA A 313 2.06 -4.52 4.17
N GLY A 314 2.34 -5.52 5.00
CA GLY A 314 2.65 -6.87 4.54
C GLY A 314 1.53 -7.44 3.66
N THR A 315 1.86 -8.34 2.75
CA THR A 315 0.89 -8.94 1.81
C THR A 315 -0.19 -9.78 2.50
N GLU A 316 0.06 -10.20 3.75
CA GLU A 316 -0.90 -10.87 4.62
C GLU A 316 -1.97 -9.94 5.18
N TRP A 317 -1.79 -8.61 5.09
CA TRP A 317 -2.78 -7.65 5.51
C TRP A 317 -3.73 -7.30 4.36
N ALA A 318 -5.00 -7.59 4.53
CA ALA A 318 -6.04 -7.30 3.57
C ALA A 318 -6.83 -6.07 4.00
N PHE A 319 -7.16 -5.21 3.06
CA PHE A 319 -8.06 -4.08 3.29
C PHE A 319 -9.45 -4.58 3.69
N VAL A 320 -10.06 -3.92 4.66
CA VAL A 320 -11.42 -4.22 5.15
C VAL A 320 -12.37 -3.08 4.82
N THR A 321 -12.09 -1.86 5.27
CA THR A 321 -12.96 -0.70 5.08
C THR A 321 -12.24 0.62 5.36
N LEU A 322 -12.91 1.72 5.01
CA LEU A 322 -12.68 3.06 5.55
C LEU A 322 -13.81 3.43 6.52
N GLY A 323 -13.49 4.22 7.55
CA GLY A 323 -14.47 4.70 8.52
C GLY A 323 -13.85 5.62 9.56
N GLY A 324 -14.65 6.20 10.42
CA GLY A 324 -14.17 6.99 11.57
C GLY A 324 -14.10 6.12 12.81
N PHE A 325 -12.94 5.58 13.14
CA PHE A 325 -12.72 4.74 14.31
C PHE A 325 -12.08 5.50 15.48
N SER A 326 -11.39 6.62 15.22
CA SER A 326 -10.61 7.37 16.20
C SER A 326 -11.13 8.76 16.53
N GLY A 327 -12.03 9.33 15.75
CA GLY A 327 -12.49 10.71 15.95
C GLY A 327 -13.47 11.18 14.89
N SER A 328 -13.73 12.49 14.85
CA SER A 328 -14.68 13.09 13.92
C SER A 328 -14.02 13.67 12.65
N ASP A 329 -12.72 13.60 12.55
CA ASP A 329 -11.89 14.30 11.54
C ASP A 329 -11.11 13.35 10.62
N THR A 330 -11.38 12.03 10.72
CA THR A 330 -10.51 11.06 10.09
C THR A 330 -11.25 10.11 9.16
N THR A 331 -10.61 9.83 8.04
CA THR A 331 -10.87 8.66 7.21
C THR A 331 -9.91 7.56 7.64
N ASP A 332 -10.31 6.72 8.58
CA ASP A 332 -9.44 5.66 9.09
C ASP A 332 -9.52 4.42 8.22
N MET A 333 -8.41 3.73 8.05
CA MET A 333 -8.31 2.50 7.27
C MET A 333 -8.20 1.30 8.20
N LEU A 334 -9.11 0.33 8.06
CA LEU A 334 -9.06 -0.92 8.77
C LEU A 334 -8.48 -2.03 7.90
N LEU A 335 -7.47 -2.71 8.42
CA LEU A 335 -6.86 -3.89 7.80
C LEU A 335 -7.09 -5.14 8.64
N ARG A 336 -7.10 -6.31 7.98
CA ARG A 336 -7.17 -7.62 8.63
C ARG A 336 -6.04 -8.52 8.17
N ASN A 337 -5.34 -9.14 9.10
CA ASN A 337 -4.31 -10.13 8.80
C ASN A 337 -4.95 -11.47 8.42
N SER A 338 -4.66 -11.95 7.20
CA SER A 338 -5.23 -13.18 6.63
C SER A 338 -4.69 -14.46 7.27
N ASN A 339 -3.54 -14.40 7.95
CA ASN A 339 -2.90 -15.55 8.60
C ASN A 339 -3.34 -15.70 10.07
N THR A 340 -3.54 -14.57 10.77
CA THR A 340 -3.82 -14.57 12.21
C THR A 340 -5.26 -14.18 12.54
N GLY A 341 -5.94 -13.43 11.66
CA GLY A 341 -7.25 -12.83 11.91
C GLY A 341 -7.18 -11.54 12.74
N GLY A 342 -5.97 -10.98 12.94
CA GLY A 342 -5.77 -9.71 13.65
C GLY A 342 -6.31 -8.53 12.87
N PHE A 343 -6.82 -7.50 13.57
CA PHE A 343 -7.28 -6.23 12.99
C PHE A 343 -6.39 -5.08 13.44
N GLU A 344 -6.03 -4.21 12.49
CA GLU A 344 -5.33 -2.94 12.74
C GLU A 344 -6.08 -1.78 12.10
N VAL A 345 -6.20 -0.67 12.83
CA VAL A 345 -6.70 0.61 12.34
C VAL A 345 -5.53 1.55 12.10
N TYR A 346 -5.57 2.25 10.99
CA TYR A 346 -4.64 3.31 10.62
C TYR A 346 -5.42 4.62 10.51
N ASP A 347 -5.14 5.57 11.40
CA ASP A 347 -5.76 6.89 11.39
C ASP A 347 -5.15 7.71 10.25
N ILE A 348 -5.97 8.22 9.35
CA ILE A 348 -5.53 9.01 8.20
C ILE A 348 -6.05 10.44 8.35
N SER A 349 -5.15 11.40 8.31
CA SER A 349 -5.48 12.83 8.32
C SER A 349 -4.57 13.59 7.37
N ASN A 350 -5.14 14.50 6.58
CA ASN A 350 -4.42 15.26 5.56
C ASN A 350 -3.54 14.36 4.65
N ASN A 351 -4.11 13.27 4.15
CA ASN A 351 -3.42 12.30 3.28
C ASN A 351 -2.21 11.61 3.91
N ASN A 352 -2.13 11.57 5.23
CA ASN A 352 -1.03 10.92 5.96
C ASN A 352 -1.57 9.96 7.01
N ILE A 353 -0.88 8.84 7.21
CA ILE A 353 -1.11 7.98 8.37
C ILE A 353 -0.51 8.71 9.58
N THR A 354 -1.37 9.00 10.57
CA THR A 354 -0.99 9.75 11.78
C THR A 354 -0.83 8.85 13.00
N ASN A 355 -1.48 7.68 12.99
CA ASN A 355 -1.42 6.71 14.08
C ASN A 355 -1.79 5.31 13.56
N ALA A 356 -1.44 4.28 14.31
CA ALA A 356 -1.86 2.91 14.08
C ALA A 356 -2.20 2.22 15.40
N ALA A 357 -3.27 1.43 15.41
CA ALA A 357 -3.72 0.72 16.61
C ALA A 357 -4.19 -0.69 16.29
N PHE A 358 -3.76 -1.66 17.09
CA PHE A 358 -4.20 -3.04 16.98
C PHE A 358 -5.50 -3.23 17.78
N LEU A 359 -6.60 -3.62 17.12
CA LEU A 359 -7.90 -3.81 17.74
C LEU A 359 -8.05 -5.17 18.43
N GLY A 360 -7.34 -6.20 17.97
CA GLY A 360 -7.46 -7.57 18.49
C GLY A 360 -7.51 -8.62 17.39
N THR A 361 -7.80 -9.87 17.79
CA THR A 361 -7.78 -11.01 16.87
C THR A 361 -9.09 -11.79 16.93
N VAL A 362 -9.64 -12.13 15.76
CA VAL A 362 -10.83 -12.98 15.63
C VAL A 362 -10.47 -14.19 14.76
N GLY A 363 -11.02 -15.34 15.09
CA GLY A 363 -10.76 -16.58 14.33
C GLY A 363 -11.01 -16.41 12.83
N LEU A 364 -10.23 -17.10 11.99
CA LEU A 364 -10.31 -16.99 10.54
C LEU A 364 -11.65 -17.46 9.94
N ASN A 365 -12.44 -18.21 10.69
CA ASN A 365 -13.79 -18.60 10.34
C ASN A 365 -14.85 -17.49 10.53
N TRP A 366 -14.46 -16.35 11.10
CA TRP A 366 -15.30 -15.16 11.17
C TRP A 366 -15.01 -14.22 10.02
N GLN A 367 -16.04 -13.73 9.36
CA GLN A 367 -15.95 -12.78 8.26
C GLN A 367 -16.60 -11.46 8.65
N VAL A 368 -16.00 -10.34 8.28
CA VAL A 368 -16.61 -9.01 8.43
C VAL A 368 -17.82 -8.95 7.51
N MET A 369 -18.98 -8.61 8.07
CA MET A 369 -20.22 -8.36 7.33
C MET A 369 -20.31 -6.90 6.86
N GLY A 370 -19.86 -5.97 7.71
CA GLY A 370 -19.86 -4.54 7.46
C GLY A 370 -19.85 -3.73 8.76
N PHE A 371 -20.18 -2.47 8.62
CA PHE A 371 -20.08 -1.46 9.67
C PHE A 371 -21.34 -0.62 9.79
N GLY A 372 -21.63 -0.13 10.98
CA GLY A 372 -22.79 0.72 11.25
C GLY A 372 -22.78 1.21 12.68
N ASN A 373 -23.80 1.98 13.08
CA ASN A 373 -24.03 2.39 14.47
C ASN A 373 -25.07 1.45 15.11
N PHE A 374 -24.64 0.23 15.44
CA PHE A 374 -25.52 -0.82 16.01
C PHE A 374 -25.72 -0.65 17.50
N SER A 375 -24.75 -0.02 18.18
CA SER A 375 -24.80 0.30 19.61
C SER A 375 -25.74 1.46 19.92
N SER A 376 -26.13 2.26 18.91
CA SER A 376 -26.88 3.53 19.05
C SER A 376 -26.11 4.61 19.84
N LEU A 377 -24.77 4.46 19.97
CA LEU A 377 -23.90 5.41 20.66
C LEU A 377 -23.26 6.44 19.70
N GLY A 378 -23.50 6.33 18.39
CA GLY A 378 -22.89 7.19 17.37
C GLY A 378 -21.47 6.81 17.02
N GLU A 379 -21.08 5.58 17.33
CA GLU A 379 -19.76 5.00 17.05
C GLU A 379 -19.80 4.17 15.76
N THR A 380 -18.62 3.78 15.25
CA THR A 380 -18.51 2.87 14.10
C THR A 380 -18.35 1.44 14.64
N ASP A 381 -19.44 0.68 14.63
CA ASP A 381 -19.45 -0.70 15.11
C ASP A 381 -19.17 -1.67 13.96
N MET A 382 -18.49 -2.78 14.24
CA MET A 382 -18.16 -3.83 13.29
C MET A 382 -19.04 -5.06 13.49
N MET A 383 -19.71 -5.50 12.43
CA MET A 383 -20.49 -6.75 12.45
C MET A 383 -19.69 -7.89 11.81
N LEU A 384 -19.60 -9.02 12.51
CA LEU A 384 -18.92 -10.24 12.06
C LEU A 384 -19.91 -11.41 11.98
N ARG A 385 -19.64 -12.33 11.04
CA ARG A 385 -20.37 -13.58 10.90
C ARG A 385 -19.45 -14.78 10.90
N ASN A 386 -19.79 -15.79 11.65
CA ASN A 386 -19.12 -17.07 11.61
C ASN A 386 -19.56 -17.88 10.38
N MET A 387 -18.62 -18.21 9.51
CA MET A 387 -18.88 -18.87 8.23
C MET A 387 -19.25 -20.35 8.37
N ASN A 388 -18.99 -20.96 9.54
CA ASN A 388 -19.33 -22.37 9.80
C ASN A 388 -20.69 -22.53 10.47
N THR A 389 -21.08 -21.59 11.32
CA THR A 389 -22.29 -21.69 12.14
C THR A 389 -23.38 -20.70 11.74
N GLY A 390 -23.00 -19.63 11.06
CA GLY A 390 -23.88 -18.49 10.77
C GLY A 390 -24.11 -17.55 11.95
N GLY A 391 -23.39 -17.73 13.07
CA GLY A 391 -23.46 -16.82 14.23
C GLY A 391 -23.05 -15.41 13.85
N VAL A 392 -23.75 -14.40 14.35
CA VAL A 392 -23.51 -12.96 14.09
C VAL A 392 -23.17 -12.26 15.39
N GLU A 393 -22.07 -11.52 15.40
CA GLU A 393 -21.61 -10.69 16.53
C GLU A 393 -21.35 -9.26 16.07
N VAL A 394 -21.59 -8.31 16.97
CA VAL A 394 -21.26 -6.90 16.81
C VAL A 394 -20.16 -6.52 17.81
N TYR A 395 -19.26 -5.69 17.39
CA TYR A 395 -18.18 -5.11 18.20
C TYR A 395 -18.26 -3.59 18.12
N ASP A 396 -18.50 -2.95 19.26
CA ASP A 396 -18.52 -1.49 19.36
C ASP A 396 -17.08 -0.98 19.37
N ILE A 397 -16.75 -0.03 18.50
CA ILE A 397 -15.39 0.49 18.34
C ILE A 397 -15.39 1.99 18.58
N SER A 398 -14.59 2.44 19.53
CA SER A 398 -14.40 3.86 19.83
C SER A 398 -12.95 4.15 20.19
N ASN A 399 -12.40 5.27 19.66
CA ASN A 399 -11.01 5.67 19.88
C ASN A 399 -10.02 4.52 19.62
N ASN A 400 -10.20 3.81 18.52
CA ASN A 400 -9.37 2.67 18.10
C ASN A 400 -9.32 1.54 19.13
N GLN A 401 -10.39 1.33 19.88
CA GLN A 401 -10.52 0.25 20.85
C GLN A 401 -11.89 -0.40 20.75
N ILE A 402 -11.93 -1.73 20.93
CA ILE A 402 -13.20 -2.42 21.13
C ILE A 402 -13.67 -2.14 22.55
N THR A 403 -14.83 -1.50 22.65
CA THR A 403 -15.43 -1.09 23.94
C THR A 403 -16.44 -2.09 24.44
N ASN A 404 -17.11 -2.84 23.55
CA ASN A 404 -18.12 -3.83 23.89
C ASN A 404 -18.27 -4.87 22.76
N SER A 405 -18.95 -5.98 23.02
CA SER A 405 -19.36 -6.95 22.01
C SER A 405 -20.69 -7.59 22.37
N ALA A 406 -21.49 -7.94 21.37
CA ALA A 406 -22.79 -8.58 21.54
C ALA A 406 -23.05 -9.65 20.47
N PHE A 407 -23.62 -10.79 20.88
CA PHE A 407 -24.08 -11.82 19.97
C PHE A 407 -25.55 -11.53 19.57
N LEU A 408 -25.78 -11.32 18.27
CA LEU A 408 -27.10 -10.98 17.74
C LEU A 408 -27.96 -12.20 17.44
N GLY A 409 -27.36 -13.36 17.23
CA GLY A 409 -28.09 -14.58 16.85
C GLY A 409 -27.41 -15.33 15.70
N THR A 410 -28.18 -16.20 15.04
CA THR A 410 -27.65 -17.04 13.95
C THR A 410 -28.47 -16.86 12.68
N VAL A 411 -27.79 -16.63 11.57
CA VAL A 411 -28.38 -16.52 10.23
C VAL A 411 -28.00 -17.74 9.40
N GLY A 412 -28.94 -18.33 8.69
CA GLY A 412 -28.70 -19.49 7.82
C GLY A 412 -27.58 -19.22 6.80
N LEU A 413 -26.75 -20.22 6.50
CA LEU A 413 -25.58 -20.05 5.62
C LEU A 413 -25.92 -19.68 4.16
N ASN A 414 -27.16 -19.86 3.75
CA ASN A 414 -27.69 -19.43 2.45
C ASN A 414 -28.13 -17.96 2.39
N TRP A 415 -27.96 -17.20 3.49
CA TRP A 415 -28.19 -15.77 3.53
C TRP A 415 -26.87 -15.02 3.38
N GLN A 416 -26.87 -14.02 2.54
CA GLN A 416 -25.75 -13.09 2.33
C GLN A 416 -26.13 -11.70 2.79
N VAL A 417 -25.16 -10.96 3.31
CA VAL A 417 -25.33 -9.53 3.60
C VAL A 417 -25.53 -8.79 2.29
N GLY A 418 -26.56 -7.98 2.24
CA GLY A 418 -26.84 -7.09 1.12
C GLY A 418 -26.34 -5.68 1.40
N GLY A 419 -26.43 -5.22 2.65
CA GLY A 419 -26.04 -3.89 3.01
C GLY A 419 -26.51 -3.46 4.39
N PHE A 420 -26.11 -2.27 4.77
CA PHE A 420 -26.48 -1.61 6.01
C PHE A 420 -27.08 -0.24 5.70
N GLY A 421 -27.99 0.20 6.54
CA GLY A 421 -28.61 1.52 6.39
C GLY A 421 -29.84 1.69 7.27
N ASN A 422 -30.52 2.83 7.16
CA ASN A 422 -31.74 3.14 7.90
C ASN A 422 -32.98 2.68 7.11
N PHE A 423 -33.18 1.38 6.97
CA PHE A 423 -34.33 0.81 6.23
C PHE A 423 -35.65 0.93 7.01
N SER A 424 -35.57 0.95 8.34
CA SER A 424 -36.70 1.13 9.22
C SER A 424 -37.23 2.57 9.27
N SER A 425 -36.45 3.55 8.79
CA SER A 425 -36.68 4.98 8.95
C SER A 425 -36.69 5.46 10.41
N LEU A 426 -36.09 4.68 11.33
CA LEU A 426 -35.98 4.99 12.75
C LEU A 426 -34.66 5.69 13.12
N GLY A 427 -33.74 5.86 12.15
CA GLY A 427 -32.43 6.48 12.37
C GLY A 427 -31.37 5.52 12.93
N GLU A 428 -31.62 4.22 12.85
CA GLU A 428 -30.73 3.14 13.30
C GLU A 428 -30.00 2.52 12.13
N SER A 429 -28.96 1.70 12.42
CA SER A 429 -28.27 0.93 11.38
C SER A 429 -28.86 -0.46 11.29
N ASP A 430 -29.73 -0.65 10.31
CA ASP A 430 -30.35 -1.93 9.99
C ASP A 430 -29.47 -2.74 9.04
N VAL A 431 -29.70 -4.06 8.97
CA VAL A 431 -29.03 -4.94 7.99
C VAL A 431 -30.05 -5.56 7.03
N ILE A 432 -29.78 -5.46 5.73
CA ILE A 432 -30.53 -6.21 4.71
C ILE A 432 -29.77 -7.46 4.32
N LEU A 433 -30.46 -8.59 4.31
CA LEU A 433 -29.96 -9.89 3.91
C LEU A 433 -30.66 -10.39 2.65
N ARG A 434 -29.93 -11.11 1.80
CA ARG A 434 -30.48 -11.77 0.61
C ARG A 434 -30.26 -13.28 0.67
N ASN A 435 -31.31 -14.04 0.46
CA ASN A 435 -31.23 -15.49 0.36
C ASN A 435 -30.74 -15.90 -1.04
N THR A 436 -29.61 -16.59 -1.12
CA THR A 436 -28.97 -16.99 -2.38
C THR A 436 -29.70 -18.08 -3.14
N MET A 437 -30.58 -18.83 -2.47
CA MET A 437 -31.34 -19.92 -3.07
C MET A 437 -32.73 -19.50 -3.57
N THR A 438 -33.36 -18.55 -2.91
CA THR A 438 -34.72 -18.10 -3.19
C THR A 438 -34.81 -16.69 -3.75
N GLY A 439 -33.78 -15.88 -3.56
CA GLY A 439 -33.81 -14.45 -3.85
C GLY A 439 -34.60 -13.63 -2.82
N GLY A 440 -34.99 -14.22 -1.68
CA GLY A 440 -35.71 -13.51 -0.62
C GLY A 440 -34.85 -12.41 -0.02
N LEU A 441 -35.48 -11.27 0.29
CA LEU A 441 -34.88 -10.13 0.99
C LEU A 441 -35.51 -9.99 2.39
N GLU A 442 -34.67 -9.88 3.41
CA GLU A 442 -35.09 -9.63 4.79
C GLU A 442 -34.28 -8.47 5.38
N VAL A 443 -34.97 -7.59 6.10
CA VAL A 443 -34.33 -6.51 6.89
C VAL A 443 -34.45 -6.86 8.36
N TYR A 444 -33.38 -6.62 9.09
CA TYR A 444 -33.31 -6.72 10.56
C TYR A 444 -32.98 -5.37 11.12
N ASP A 445 -33.91 -4.81 11.91
CA ASP A 445 -33.73 -3.55 12.61
C ASP A 445 -32.86 -3.81 13.85
N ILE A 446 -31.80 -3.03 14.03
CA ILE A 446 -30.82 -3.24 15.10
C ILE A 446 -30.69 -1.97 15.93
N SER A 447 -30.89 -2.07 17.23
CA SER A 447 -30.72 -0.97 18.18
C SER A 447 -30.11 -1.48 19.47
N ASN A 448 -29.19 -0.72 20.07
CA ASN A 448 -28.49 -1.10 21.28
C ASN A 448 -27.93 -2.54 21.24
N ASN A 449 -27.33 -2.89 20.09
CA ASN A 449 -26.76 -4.22 19.83
C ASN A 449 -27.78 -5.37 19.99
N GLN A 450 -29.02 -5.13 19.63
CA GLN A 450 -30.10 -6.14 19.65
C GLN A 450 -30.95 -6.04 18.39
N ILE A 451 -31.35 -7.19 17.84
CA ILE A 451 -32.37 -7.22 16.80
C ILE A 451 -33.70 -6.87 17.42
N THR A 452 -34.29 -5.77 16.99
CA THR A 452 -35.58 -5.26 17.52
C THR A 452 -36.76 -5.70 16.67
N ASN A 453 -36.53 -5.94 15.36
CA ASN A 453 -37.56 -6.36 14.42
C ASN A 453 -36.93 -7.12 13.24
N ALA A 454 -37.74 -7.89 12.51
CA ALA A 454 -37.34 -8.57 11.29
C ALA A 454 -38.50 -8.58 10.30
N VAL A 455 -38.23 -8.13 9.05
CA VAL A 455 -39.28 -7.98 8.03
C VAL A 455 -38.83 -8.62 6.72
N PHE A 456 -39.68 -9.51 6.19
CA PHE A 456 -39.51 -10.03 4.83
C PHE A 456 -40.05 -9.03 3.81
N MET A 457 -39.18 -8.55 2.91
CA MET A 457 -39.50 -7.48 1.96
C MET A 457 -39.96 -8.03 0.59
N GLY A 458 -39.83 -9.31 0.33
CA GLY A 458 -40.18 -9.91 -0.96
C GLY A 458 -39.02 -10.71 -1.57
N THR A 459 -39.15 -11.02 -2.87
CA THR A 459 -38.13 -11.79 -3.59
C THR A 459 -37.71 -11.10 -4.88
N VAL A 460 -36.42 -11.15 -5.18
CA VAL A 460 -35.85 -10.74 -6.47
C VAL A 460 -35.31 -11.95 -7.22
N GLY A 461 -35.19 -11.84 -8.55
CA GLY A 461 -34.64 -12.93 -9.36
C GLY A 461 -33.22 -13.32 -8.91
N LEU A 462 -32.87 -14.61 -9.03
CA LEU A 462 -31.55 -15.11 -8.61
C LEU A 462 -30.37 -14.50 -9.38
N ASN A 463 -30.63 -13.99 -10.59
CA ASN A 463 -29.65 -13.27 -11.41
C ASN A 463 -29.45 -11.79 -10.99
N TRP A 464 -30.20 -11.28 -10.03
CA TRP A 464 -30.02 -9.98 -9.45
C TRP A 464 -29.16 -10.08 -8.19
N GLN A 465 -28.12 -9.27 -8.11
CA GLN A 465 -27.19 -9.19 -6.99
C GLN A 465 -27.27 -7.80 -6.35
N ILE A 466 -27.24 -7.72 -5.04
CA ILE A 466 -27.09 -6.46 -4.34
C ILE A 466 -25.66 -5.97 -4.57
N VAL A 467 -25.50 -4.71 -4.98
CA VAL A 467 -24.19 -4.10 -5.24
C VAL A 467 -23.90 -2.92 -4.33
N GLY A 468 -24.87 -2.49 -3.52
CA GLY A 468 -24.68 -1.49 -2.48
C GLY A 468 -25.98 -0.89 -1.99
N THR A 469 -25.83 -0.06 -0.96
CA THR A 469 -26.89 0.73 -0.36
C THR A 469 -26.46 2.21 -0.31
N GLY A 470 -27.40 3.13 -0.38
CA GLY A 470 -27.12 4.58 -0.37
C GLY A 470 -28.40 5.39 -0.41
N ASP A 471 -28.28 6.71 -0.35
CA ASP A 471 -29.38 7.63 -0.62
C ASP A 471 -29.35 8.00 -2.10
N PHE A 472 -30.03 7.22 -2.94
CA PHE A 472 -30.14 7.46 -4.39
C PHE A 472 -31.39 8.22 -4.76
N SER A 473 -32.40 8.20 -3.87
CA SER A 473 -33.66 8.92 -4.01
C SER A 473 -33.57 10.38 -3.62
N ASN A 474 -32.56 10.78 -2.84
CA ASN A 474 -32.44 12.06 -2.13
C ASN A 474 -33.58 12.29 -1.13
N ILE A 475 -34.14 11.23 -0.56
CA ILE A 475 -35.13 11.32 0.52
C ILE A 475 -34.40 11.18 1.85
N ALA A 476 -34.27 12.27 2.57
CA ALA A 476 -33.52 12.31 3.81
C ALA A 476 -34.04 11.29 4.84
N GLY A 477 -33.15 10.49 5.40
CA GLY A 477 -33.46 9.49 6.44
C GLY A 477 -33.92 8.14 5.91
N GLU A 478 -33.85 7.89 4.61
CA GLU A 478 -34.05 6.60 3.97
C GLU A 478 -32.71 6.04 3.45
N THR A 479 -32.68 4.74 3.23
CA THR A 479 -31.54 4.06 2.59
C THR A 479 -32.06 3.17 1.48
N ASP A 480 -31.64 3.45 0.26
CA ASP A 480 -32.05 2.71 -0.92
C ASP A 480 -31.10 1.53 -1.20
N LEU A 481 -31.62 0.56 -1.96
CA LEU A 481 -30.89 -0.65 -2.36
C LEU A 481 -30.60 -0.62 -3.85
N MET A 482 -29.34 -0.74 -4.22
CA MET A 482 -28.95 -0.90 -5.62
C MET A 482 -28.69 -2.36 -5.94
N MET A 483 -29.28 -2.81 -7.04
CA MET A 483 -29.11 -4.17 -7.56
C MET A 483 -28.57 -4.16 -8.98
N ARG A 484 -27.77 -5.19 -9.31
CA ARG A 484 -27.24 -5.42 -10.65
C ARG A 484 -27.60 -6.81 -11.14
N ASN A 485 -28.03 -6.91 -12.37
CA ASN A 485 -28.29 -8.18 -13.04
C ASN A 485 -26.98 -8.80 -13.55
N ALA A 486 -26.61 -9.96 -13.03
CA ALA A 486 -25.34 -10.63 -13.35
C ALA A 486 -25.25 -11.13 -14.81
N ASN A 487 -26.38 -11.29 -15.50
CA ASN A 487 -26.41 -11.77 -16.87
C ASN A 487 -26.42 -10.65 -17.92
N THR A 488 -27.02 -9.50 -17.57
CA THR A 488 -27.23 -8.41 -18.52
C THR A 488 -26.43 -7.15 -18.19
N GLY A 489 -25.97 -7.00 -16.95
CA GLY A 489 -25.35 -5.78 -16.45
C GLY A 489 -26.32 -4.64 -16.17
N ALA A 490 -27.65 -4.90 -16.18
CA ALA A 490 -28.66 -3.89 -15.86
C ALA A 490 -28.62 -3.52 -14.37
N PHE A 491 -28.88 -2.26 -14.07
CA PHE A 491 -28.98 -1.72 -12.71
C PHE A 491 -30.40 -1.29 -12.39
N GLU A 492 -30.84 -1.58 -11.17
CA GLU A 492 -32.09 -1.12 -10.58
C GLU A 492 -31.85 -0.58 -9.18
N VAL A 493 -32.52 0.53 -8.83
CA VAL A 493 -32.60 1.08 -7.47
C VAL A 493 -33.99 0.80 -6.91
N TYR A 494 -34.01 0.38 -5.66
CA TYR A 494 -35.21 0.16 -4.87
C TYR A 494 -35.22 1.15 -3.72
N ASP A 495 -36.22 2.08 -3.70
CA ASP A 495 -36.44 2.95 -2.57
C ASP A 495 -37.01 2.14 -1.42
N ILE A 496 -36.40 2.26 -0.26
CA ILE A 496 -36.81 1.52 0.94
C ILE A 496 -37.13 2.51 2.05
N GLY A 497 -38.36 2.44 2.54
CA GLY A 497 -38.82 3.18 3.70
C GLY A 497 -39.72 2.35 4.59
N ASN A 498 -39.60 2.46 5.92
CA ASN A 498 -40.36 1.68 6.89
C ASN A 498 -40.31 0.17 6.62
N ASN A 499 -39.13 -0.36 6.25
CA ASN A 499 -38.90 -1.76 5.92
C ASN A 499 -39.77 -2.28 4.75
N GLN A 500 -40.11 -1.41 3.80
CA GLN A 500 -40.88 -1.77 2.61
C GLN A 500 -40.22 -1.20 1.35
N ILE A 501 -40.29 -1.94 0.26
CA ILE A 501 -39.95 -1.42 -1.07
C ILE A 501 -41.09 -0.52 -1.51
N MET A 502 -40.81 0.78 -1.58
CA MET A 502 -41.76 1.81 -1.95
C MET A 502 -41.86 1.97 -3.47
N SER A 503 -40.72 1.88 -4.17
CA SER A 503 -40.63 2.02 -5.61
C SER A 503 -39.37 1.35 -6.15
N ALA A 504 -39.30 1.19 -7.49
CA ALA A 504 -38.15 0.63 -8.17
C ALA A 504 -37.90 1.38 -9.49
N PHE A 505 -36.62 1.69 -9.77
CA PHE A 505 -36.21 2.43 -10.93
C PHE A 505 -35.07 1.75 -11.66
N SER A 506 -35.11 1.74 -13.00
CA SER A 506 -34.00 1.24 -13.81
C SER A 506 -33.03 2.37 -14.12
N LEU A 507 -31.74 2.13 -13.83
CA LEU A 507 -30.67 3.09 -14.16
C LEU A 507 -29.98 2.80 -15.50
N GLY A 508 -30.34 1.70 -16.17
CA GLY A 508 -29.73 1.33 -17.44
C GLY A 508 -28.83 0.09 -17.35
N THR A 509 -27.93 -0.08 -18.31
CA THR A 509 -27.12 -1.29 -18.46
C THR A 509 -25.67 -0.93 -18.76
N VAL A 510 -24.73 -1.58 -18.07
CA VAL A 510 -23.28 -1.44 -18.29
C VAL A 510 -22.70 -2.82 -18.61
N GLY A 511 -21.63 -2.86 -19.40
CA GLY A 511 -20.95 -4.11 -19.76
C GLY A 511 -20.51 -4.93 -18.53
N LEU A 512 -20.48 -6.24 -18.66
CA LEU A 512 -20.17 -7.15 -17.54
C LEU A 512 -18.70 -7.07 -17.09
N ASN A 513 -17.81 -6.50 -17.91
CA ASN A 513 -16.41 -6.20 -17.55
C ASN A 513 -16.30 -5.02 -16.56
N TRP A 514 -17.32 -4.19 -16.43
CA TRP A 514 -17.40 -3.14 -15.44
C TRP A 514 -17.98 -3.68 -14.14
N GLN A 515 -17.29 -3.45 -13.05
CA GLN A 515 -17.73 -3.81 -11.71
C GLN A 515 -17.95 -2.56 -10.87
N VAL A 516 -18.92 -2.61 -9.95
CA VAL A 516 -19.09 -1.52 -8.99
C VAL A 516 -17.89 -1.51 -8.06
N ALA A 517 -17.16 -0.40 -8.04
CA ALA A 517 -16.00 -0.18 -7.18
C ALA A 517 -16.43 0.36 -5.81
N GLY A 518 -17.51 1.11 -5.76
CA GLY A 518 -18.06 1.66 -4.53
C GLY A 518 -19.00 2.83 -4.80
N PHE A 519 -19.40 3.48 -3.71
CA PHE A 519 -20.27 4.67 -3.70
C PHE A 519 -19.64 5.75 -2.82
N GLY A 520 -19.85 6.99 -3.17
CA GLY A 520 -19.37 8.13 -2.38
C GLY A 520 -19.73 9.48 -3.00
N PRO A 521 -19.40 10.59 -2.33
CA PRO A 521 -19.76 11.93 -2.77
C PRO A 521 -18.76 12.49 -3.80
N MET A 522 -18.63 11.87 -4.98
CA MET A 522 -17.63 12.21 -5.99
C MET A 522 -17.85 13.56 -6.64
N ASN A 523 -19.13 13.96 -6.81
CA ASN A 523 -19.52 15.23 -7.42
C ASN A 523 -19.76 16.34 -6.41
N GLY A 524 -19.99 16.01 -5.14
CA GLY A 524 -20.26 16.99 -4.09
C GLY A 524 -20.71 16.34 -2.78
N ALA A 525 -20.57 17.05 -1.68
CA ALA A 525 -20.91 16.55 -0.36
C ALA A 525 -22.38 16.09 -0.28
N GLY A 526 -22.60 14.89 0.23
CA GLY A 526 -23.92 14.29 0.46
C GLY A 526 -24.49 13.51 -0.73
N ALA A 527 -23.78 13.41 -1.86
CA ALA A 527 -24.17 12.56 -2.98
C ALA A 527 -23.81 11.09 -2.72
N SER A 528 -24.57 10.17 -3.33
CA SER A 528 -24.24 8.72 -3.38
C SER A 528 -23.95 8.32 -4.83
N ASP A 529 -22.85 8.86 -5.37
CA ASP A 529 -22.43 8.58 -6.74
C ASP A 529 -21.83 7.17 -6.83
N MET A 530 -22.06 6.49 -7.95
CA MET A 530 -21.56 5.16 -8.19
C MET A 530 -20.25 5.21 -8.97
N VAL A 531 -19.23 4.54 -8.47
CA VAL A 531 -17.95 4.34 -9.18
C VAL A 531 -17.90 2.94 -9.76
N LEU A 532 -17.63 2.85 -11.05
CA LEU A 532 -17.38 1.60 -11.76
C LEU A 532 -15.91 1.46 -12.12
N HIS A 533 -15.40 0.23 -12.10
CA HIS A 533 -14.05 -0.17 -12.49
C HIS A 533 -14.10 -1.20 -13.60
N ASP A 534 -13.42 -0.95 -14.70
CA ASP A 534 -13.27 -1.91 -15.81
C ASP A 534 -12.11 -2.87 -15.49
N THR A 535 -12.45 -4.13 -15.28
CA THR A 535 -11.49 -5.18 -14.90
C THR A 535 -10.52 -5.59 -16.02
N ASN A 536 -10.76 -5.17 -17.26
CA ASN A 536 -9.90 -5.45 -18.40
C ASN A 536 -8.87 -4.35 -18.66
N THR A 537 -9.23 -3.10 -18.36
CA THR A 537 -8.42 -1.92 -18.70
C THR A 537 -7.90 -1.15 -17.50
N GLY A 538 -8.48 -1.37 -16.31
CA GLY A 538 -8.20 -0.59 -15.10
C GLY A 538 -8.85 0.80 -15.11
N ALA A 539 -9.76 1.09 -16.05
CA ALA A 539 -10.44 2.37 -16.12
C ALA A 539 -11.51 2.54 -15.02
N PHE A 540 -11.66 3.78 -14.54
CA PHE A 540 -12.72 4.16 -13.60
C PHE A 540 -13.67 5.18 -14.22
N GLU A 541 -14.96 4.97 -13.98
CA GLU A 541 -16.03 5.91 -14.35
C GLU A 541 -16.91 6.19 -13.13
N VAL A 542 -17.27 7.46 -12.95
CA VAL A 542 -18.26 7.91 -11.96
C VAL A 542 -19.60 8.13 -12.65
N TYR A 543 -20.65 7.72 -12.00
CA TYR A 543 -22.05 7.97 -12.39
C TYR A 543 -22.75 8.69 -11.27
N ASP A 544 -23.09 9.96 -11.51
CA ASP A 544 -23.85 10.78 -10.56
C ASP A 544 -25.30 10.31 -10.52
N ILE A 545 -25.80 10.04 -9.32
CA ILE A 545 -27.15 9.54 -9.11
C ILE A 545 -27.92 10.54 -8.23
N ALA A 546 -29.06 11.00 -8.73
CA ALA A 546 -29.98 11.85 -7.98
C ALA A 546 -31.42 11.55 -8.37
N ASN A 547 -32.33 11.51 -7.39
CA ASN A 547 -33.74 11.20 -7.59
C ASN A 547 -33.92 9.89 -8.42
N ASN A 548 -33.13 8.88 -8.11
CA ASN A 548 -33.15 7.55 -8.78
C ASN A 548 -32.86 7.60 -10.29
N GLN A 549 -32.10 8.59 -10.74
CA GLN A 549 -31.71 8.75 -12.14
C GLN A 549 -30.22 9.04 -12.27
N LEU A 550 -29.61 8.55 -13.33
CA LEU A 550 -28.26 8.96 -13.72
C LEU A 550 -28.33 10.37 -14.29
N THR A 551 -27.62 11.31 -13.66
CA THR A 551 -27.60 12.72 -14.06
C THR A 551 -26.42 13.05 -14.95
N THR A 552 -25.24 12.58 -14.61
CA THR A 552 -24.02 12.72 -15.40
C THR A 552 -23.14 11.47 -15.28
N ALA A 553 -22.11 11.38 -16.13
CA ALA A 553 -21.06 10.39 -16.05
C ALA A 553 -19.72 11.04 -16.43
N ALA A 554 -18.66 10.65 -15.75
CA ALA A 554 -17.31 11.14 -16.00
C ALA A 554 -16.27 10.04 -15.84
N SER A 555 -15.17 10.13 -16.60
CA SER A 555 -14.02 9.24 -16.42
C SER A 555 -13.10 9.81 -15.35
N LEU A 556 -12.71 8.97 -14.38
CA LEU A 556 -11.65 9.28 -13.41
C LEU A 556 -10.25 8.90 -13.91
N GLY A 557 -10.14 8.31 -15.11
CA GLY A 557 -8.87 7.81 -15.64
C GLY A 557 -8.72 6.31 -15.47
N SER A 558 -7.48 5.82 -15.49
CA SER A 558 -7.18 4.39 -15.32
C SER A 558 -5.97 4.19 -14.43
N VAL A 559 -5.97 3.12 -13.65
CA VAL A 559 -4.81 2.62 -12.90
C VAL A 559 -4.36 1.29 -13.48
N GLY A 560 -3.13 0.89 -13.21
CA GLY A 560 -2.64 -0.42 -13.63
C GLY A 560 -3.49 -1.55 -13.04
N LEU A 561 -3.63 -2.66 -13.75
CA LEU A 561 -4.36 -3.86 -13.27
C LEU A 561 -3.73 -4.51 -12.03
N ASP A 562 -2.55 -4.04 -11.64
CA ASP A 562 -1.87 -4.41 -10.40
C ASP A 562 -2.46 -3.74 -9.15
N TRP A 563 -3.40 -2.81 -9.32
CA TRP A 563 -4.07 -2.12 -8.23
C TRP A 563 -5.49 -2.65 -8.02
N GLN A 564 -5.88 -2.75 -6.77
CA GLN A 564 -7.20 -3.15 -6.32
C GLN A 564 -7.85 -1.98 -5.57
N VAL A 565 -9.14 -1.80 -5.77
CA VAL A 565 -9.89 -0.82 -4.99
C VAL A 565 -9.98 -1.29 -3.54
N GLY A 566 -9.52 -0.47 -2.62
CA GLY A 566 -9.76 -0.63 -1.20
C GLY A 566 -11.14 -0.10 -0.84
N GLY A 567 -11.37 1.20 -1.00
CA GLY A 567 -12.66 1.80 -0.66
C GLY A 567 -12.73 3.29 -0.95
N PHE A 568 -13.88 3.87 -0.61
CA PHE A 568 -14.18 5.29 -0.72
C PHE A 568 -14.66 5.84 0.61
N ALA A 569 -14.35 7.09 0.90
CA ALA A 569 -14.85 7.84 2.05
C ALA A 569 -15.15 9.29 1.66
N ALA A 570 -15.98 9.97 2.47
CA ALA A 570 -16.20 11.41 2.30
C ALA A 570 -15.00 12.19 2.88
N ASP A 571 -14.58 13.24 2.19
CA ASP A 571 -13.57 14.19 2.68
C ASP A 571 -14.02 15.65 2.35
N PRO A 572 -14.10 16.57 3.30
CA PRO A 572 -13.92 16.34 4.74
C PRO A 572 -15.00 15.43 5.31
N PRO A 573 -14.68 14.65 6.36
CA PRO A 573 -15.68 13.81 7.01
C PRO A 573 -16.87 14.66 7.47
N THR A 574 -18.08 14.19 7.18
CA THR A 574 -19.28 14.94 7.55
C THR A 574 -19.46 14.89 9.08
N THR A 575 -19.48 16.07 9.73
CA THR A 575 -19.65 16.21 11.18
C THR A 575 -21.08 15.94 11.66
N SER A 576 -22.00 15.55 10.77
CA SER A 576 -23.39 15.27 11.17
C SER A 576 -23.56 13.80 11.54
N THR A 577 -23.98 13.55 12.76
CA THR A 577 -24.40 12.24 13.30
C THR A 577 -25.53 11.57 12.51
N ALA A 578 -26.07 12.21 11.49
CA ALA A 578 -27.18 11.74 10.68
C ALA A 578 -26.78 11.04 9.34
N SER A 579 -25.50 11.03 8.97
CA SER A 579 -25.07 10.48 7.67
C SER A 579 -24.10 9.29 7.75
N MET A 580 -24.10 8.57 8.84
CA MET A 580 -23.25 7.38 9.00
C MET A 580 -23.62 6.20 8.10
N GLY A 581 -24.64 6.32 7.26
CA GLY A 581 -24.98 5.31 6.26
C GLY A 581 -23.99 5.16 5.09
N ASN A 582 -23.14 6.15 4.83
CA ASN A 582 -22.34 6.20 3.61
C ASN A 582 -20.92 5.66 3.73
N SER A 583 -20.33 5.63 4.92
CA SER A 583 -18.96 5.11 5.11
C SER A 583 -18.89 3.57 5.12
N SER A 584 -20.02 2.88 5.35
CA SER A 584 -20.07 1.42 5.42
C SER A 584 -20.17 0.72 4.05
N GLN A 585 -20.37 1.46 2.97
CA GLN A 585 -20.72 0.88 1.66
C GLN A 585 -19.52 0.29 0.91
N ALA A 586 -18.35 0.83 1.10
CA ALA A 586 -17.14 0.34 0.43
C ALA A 586 -16.71 -1.06 0.91
N ALA A 587 -16.97 -1.39 2.17
CA ALA A 587 -16.63 -2.70 2.73
C ALA A 587 -17.43 -3.87 2.12
N GLN A 588 -18.59 -3.61 1.58
CA GLN A 588 -19.50 -4.65 1.07
C GLN A 588 -19.07 -5.22 -0.27
N LEU A 589 -18.35 -4.43 -1.05
CA LEU A 589 -17.94 -4.83 -2.40
C LEU A 589 -16.88 -5.92 -2.41
N VAL A 590 -15.97 -5.88 -1.46
CA VAL A 590 -14.88 -6.88 -1.32
C VAL A 590 -15.44 -8.25 -0.94
N GLN A 591 -16.61 -8.29 -0.26
CA GLN A 591 -17.22 -9.54 0.18
C GLN A 591 -18.07 -10.24 -0.87
N ALA A 592 -18.71 -9.51 -1.78
CA ALA A 592 -19.50 -10.10 -2.86
C ALA A 592 -18.65 -10.93 -3.84
N MET A 593 -17.35 -10.66 -3.92
CA MET A 593 -16.41 -11.36 -4.82
C MET A 593 -15.79 -12.62 -4.20
N ALA A 594 -15.84 -12.80 -2.88
CA ALA A 594 -15.21 -13.95 -2.20
C ALA A 594 -16.15 -15.16 -1.96
N GLY A 595 -17.42 -15.05 -2.26
CA GLY A 595 -18.47 -15.98 -1.82
C GLY A 595 -19.03 -16.95 -2.87
N LEU A 596 -18.24 -17.46 -3.81
CA LEU A 596 -18.70 -18.53 -4.72
C LEU A 596 -18.17 -19.91 -4.28
N GLY A 597 -18.97 -20.64 -3.54
CA GLY A 597 -18.77 -22.08 -3.35
C GLY A 597 -19.41 -22.69 -2.11
N GLY A 598 -20.51 -23.44 -2.26
CA GLY A 598 -20.95 -24.42 -1.28
C GLY A 598 -22.47 -24.55 -1.05
N SER A 599 -22.98 -25.71 -1.28
CA SER A 599 -24.37 -26.18 -1.36
C SER A 599 -25.14 -26.30 -0.03
N GLY A 600 -26.38 -25.87 -0.04
CA GLY A 600 -27.55 -26.57 0.52
C GLY A 600 -27.78 -26.68 2.03
N GLY A 601 -28.78 -25.99 2.55
CA GLY A 601 -29.40 -26.23 3.86
C GLY A 601 -30.65 -25.36 4.04
N ALA A 602 -31.71 -25.90 4.63
CA ALA A 602 -33.01 -25.26 4.76
C ALA A 602 -33.01 -23.99 5.64
N ALA A 603 -33.83 -23.02 5.24
CA ALA A 603 -33.97 -21.74 5.93
C ALA A 603 -34.57 -21.93 7.35
N GLU A 604 -33.87 -21.45 8.37
CA GLU A 604 -34.47 -21.19 9.67
C GLU A 604 -34.53 -19.69 9.90
N SER A 605 -35.67 -19.19 10.29
CA SER A 605 -35.88 -17.78 10.63
C SER A 605 -35.19 -17.46 11.95
N LEU A 606 -34.64 -16.26 12.07
CA LEU A 606 -34.17 -15.71 13.35
C LEU A 606 -35.35 -15.64 14.32
N THR A 607 -35.37 -16.48 15.34
CA THR A 607 -36.29 -16.37 16.45
C THR A 607 -35.58 -15.76 17.64
N SER A 608 -36.18 -14.76 18.24
CA SER A 608 -35.72 -14.13 19.48
C SER A 608 -35.85 -15.09 20.67
N VAL A 609 -34.85 -15.96 20.83
CA VAL A 609 -34.72 -16.76 22.08
C VAL A 609 -33.36 -16.38 22.66
N PRO A 610 -33.28 -16.00 23.94
CA PRO A 610 -32.00 -15.76 24.59
C PRO A 610 -31.24 -17.09 24.69
N LEU A 611 -30.28 -17.31 23.82
CA LEU A 611 -29.33 -18.42 23.93
C LEU A 611 -28.22 -18.02 24.89
N ALA A 612 -27.90 -18.93 25.80
CA ALA A 612 -26.75 -18.79 26.67
C ALA A 612 -25.48 -18.55 25.85
N ALA A 613 -24.68 -17.56 26.24
CA ALA A 613 -23.42 -17.25 25.62
C ALA A 613 -22.57 -18.52 25.45
N ASP A 614 -22.19 -18.84 24.21
CA ASP A 614 -21.18 -19.86 23.93
C ASP A 614 -19.82 -19.30 24.38
N THR A 615 -19.41 -19.68 25.59
CA THR A 615 -18.14 -19.26 26.20
C THR A 615 -16.91 -19.97 25.60
N SER A 616 -17.07 -20.77 24.54
CA SER A 616 -15.99 -21.55 23.92
C SER A 616 -15.27 -20.84 22.77
N GLN A 617 -15.74 -19.67 22.33
CA GLN A 617 -15.11 -18.90 21.25
C GLN A 617 -14.28 -17.74 21.83
N PRO A 618 -13.06 -17.51 21.33
CA PRO A 618 -12.25 -16.39 21.80
C PRO A 618 -12.90 -15.07 21.37
N LEU A 619 -13.27 -14.27 22.35
CA LEU A 619 -13.51 -12.84 22.17
C LEU A 619 -12.24 -12.19 21.60
N LEU A 620 -12.38 -11.09 20.88
CA LEU A 620 -11.25 -10.24 20.55
C LEU A 620 -10.49 -9.91 21.85
N THR A 621 -9.25 -10.37 21.96
CA THR A 621 -8.44 -10.10 23.14
C THR A 621 -7.59 -8.85 22.88
N THR A 622 -7.57 -7.92 23.82
CA THR A 622 -6.60 -6.82 23.80
C THR A 622 -5.18 -7.38 23.86
N PRO A 623 -4.22 -6.86 23.07
CA PRO A 623 -2.85 -7.34 23.12
C PRO A 623 -2.24 -7.10 24.49
N GLN A 624 -1.68 -8.14 25.10
CA GLN A 624 -0.72 -7.94 26.17
C GLN A 624 0.61 -7.56 25.52
N HIS A 625 1.05 -6.33 25.71
CA HIS A 625 2.42 -5.93 25.40
C HIS A 625 3.38 -6.76 26.25
N ALA A 626 4.22 -7.53 25.57
CA ALA A 626 5.44 -8.10 26.15
C ALA A 626 6.64 -7.33 25.63
#